data_1043ba3d5f7453af227d3ae502035712
#
_entry.id   1043ba3d5f7453af227d3ae502035712
#
_cell.length_a   1.000
_cell.length_b   1.000
_cell.length_c   1.000
_cell.angle_alpha   90.00
_cell.angle_beta   90.00
_cell.angle_gamma   90.00
#
_symmetry.space_group_name_H-M   'P 1'
#
loop_
_entity.id
_entity.type
_entity.pdbx_description
1 polymer ?
#
loop_
_entity_poly.entity_id
_entity_poly.type
_entity_poly.pdbx_seq_one_letter_code
_entity_poly.pdbx_strand_id
1 'polypeptide(L)'
;VKVKREACPNDLAPTSSTTVTLALGDAIAIALLKSKGFTSEDFAKSHPGGKLGKKLTLRTKDLMVPIKKAAVVKDTETIKDLIFEVSEKKQGIALVKKGAAIVGVFSDGDLRRQLQKNVQIDKVKLSSVLTKKFKTINSEELVVKAAEKMKSFKVYTLVVEENKKVVGILTMHDILEANVI
;
A
#
# COMPACT_ATOMS: atom_id res chain seq x y z
N VAL A 1 -29.67 -28.20 -19.75
CA VAL A 1 -30.55 -27.13 -20.27
C VAL A 1 -30.94 -27.48 -21.69
N LYS A 2 -32.26 -27.43 -22.04
CA LYS A 2 -32.72 -27.72 -23.36
C LYS A 2 -32.57 -26.48 -24.26
N VAL A 3 -31.89 -26.63 -25.41
CA VAL A 3 -31.79 -25.60 -26.46
C VAL A 3 -32.59 -26.06 -27.69
N LYS A 4 -33.06 -25.12 -28.51
CA LYS A 4 -33.80 -25.45 -29.71
C LYS A 4 -32.92 -26.01 -30.83
N ARG A 5 -31.69 -25.51 -30.91
CA ARG A 5 -30.71 -25.86 -31.93
C ARG A 5 -29.32 -25.53 -31.46
N GLU A 6 -28.33 -26.33 -31.86
CA GLU A 6 -26.92 -26.00 -31.70
C GLU A 6 -26.50 -24.95 -32.75
N ALA A 7 -25.51 -24.12 -32.40
CA ALA A 7 -24.96 -23.12 -33.34
C ALA A 7 -24.01 -23.75 -34.37
N CYS A 8 -23.63 -25.00 -34.18
CA CYS A 8 -22.85 -25.77 -35.13
C CYS A 8 -23.64 -25.93 -36.45
N PRO A 9 -23.05 -25.70 -37.64
CA PRO A 9 -23.72 -25.82 -38.92
C PRO A 9 -24.44 -27.15 -39.16
N ASN A 10 -23.90 -28.24 -38.59
CA ASN A 10 -24.47 -29.57 -38.73
C ASN A 10 -25.35 -30.00 -37.54
N ASP A 11 -25.59 -29.09 -36.59
CA ASP A 11 -26.32 -29.34 -35.33
C ASP A 11 -25.82 -30.54 -34.52
N LEU A 12 -24.54 -30.85 -34.65
CA LEU A 12 -23.90 -32.03 -33.99
C LEU A 12 -23.02 -31.66 -32.82
N ALA A 13 -22.22 -30.59 -32.91
CA ALA A 13 -21.29 -30.20 -31.90
C ALA A 13 -21.99 -29.36 -30.81
N PRO A 14 -21.84 -29.68 -29.50
CA PRO A 14 -22.36 -28.86 -28.42
C PRO A 14 -21.78 -27.45 -28.45
N THR A 15 -22.63 -26.45 -28.58
CA THR A 15 -22.29 -25.03 -28.66
C THR A 15 -23.27 -24.17 -27.88
N SER A 16 -24.51 -24.03 -28.37
CA SER A 16 -25.58 -23.31 -27.66
C SER A 16 -25.90 -23.98 -26.31
N SER A 17 -25.96 -25.30 -26.29
CA SER A 17 -26.25 -26.07 -25.07
C SER A 17 -25.16 -25.89 -24.00
N THR A 18 -23.90 -25.92 -24.37
CA THR A 18 -22.77 -25.72 -23.45
C THR A 18 -22.75 -24.28 -22.91
N THR A 19 -22.97 -23.30 -23.77
CA THR A 19 -23.00 -21.88 -23.37
C THR A 19 -24.12 -21.61 -22.35
N VAL A 20 -25.34 -22.10 -22.63
CA VAL A 20 -26.48 -21.90 -21.72
C VAL A 20 -26.30 -22.66 -20.42
N THR A 21 -25.70 -23.86 -20.45
CA THR A 21 -25.40 -24.62 -19.24
C THR A 21 -24.38 -23.92 -18.37
N LEU A 22 -23.33 -23.34 -18.97
CA LEU A 22 -22.34 -22.54 -18.26
C LEU A 22 -22.97 -21.31 -17.61
N ALA A 23 -23.76 -20.55 -18.36
CA ALA A 23 -24.46 -19.36 -17.85
C ALA A 23 -25.42 -19.70 -16.68
N LEU A 24 -26.15 -20.82 -16.76
CA LEU A 24 -27.00 -21.29 -15.69
C LEU A 24 -26.17 -21.71 -14.46
N GLY A 25 -25.05 -22.40 -14.65
CA GLY A 25 -24.14 -22.79 -13.60
C GLY A 25 -23.60 -21.56 -12.84
N ASP A 26 -23.17 -20.54 -13.55
CA ASP A 26 -22.72 -19.27 -12.96
C ASP A 26 -23.85 -18.57 -12.19
N ALA A 27 -25.06 -18.52 -12.76
CA ALA A 27 -26.22 -17.92 -12.08
C ALA A 27 -26.52 -18.63 -10.75
N ILE A 28 -26.50 -19.96 -10.73
CA ILE A 28 -26.71 -20.77 -9.51
C ILE A 28 -25.59 -20.53 -8.52
N ALA A 29 -24.33 -20.51 -8.97
CA ALA A 29 -23.17 -20.24 -8.12
C ALA A 29 -23.28 -18.87 -7.42
N ILE A 30 -23.63 -17.82 -8.18
CA ILE A 30 -23.80 -16.47 -7.62
C ILE A 30 -24.98 -16.40 -6.65
N ALA A 31 -26.10 -17.10 -6.96
CA ALA A 31 -27.25 -17.18 -6.05
C ALA A 31 -26.86 -17.85 -4.72
N LEU A 32 -26.10 -18.94 -4.78
CA LEU A 32 -25.58 -19.63 -3.59
C LEU A 32 -24.60 -18.77 -2.79
N LEU A 33 -23.69 -18.07 -3.45
CA LEU A 33 -22.77 -17.12 -2.78
C LEU A 33 -23.56 -16.08 -1.97
N LYS A 34 -24.58 -15.47 -2.60
CA LYS A 34 -25.45 -14.50 -1.92
C LYS A 34 -26.21 -15.11 -0.76
N SER A 35 -26.81 -16.28 -0.95
CA SER A 35 -27.61 -16.96 0.11
C SER A 35 -26.78 -17.37 1.31
N LYS A 36 -25.49 -17.69 1.10
CA LYS A 36 -24.54 -18.05 2.17
C LYS A 36 -23.85 -16.85 2.79
N GLY A 37 -24.09 -15.62 2.33
CA GLY A 37 -23.40 -14.42 2.81
C GLY A 37 -21.90 -14.44 2.56
N PHE A 38 -21.45 -15.12 1.48
CA PHE A 38 -20.03 -15.27 1.15
C PHE A 38 -19.39 -13.92 0.88
N THR A 39 -18.30 -13.64 1.60
CA THR A 39 -17.61 -12.34 1.59
C THR A 39 -16.33 -12.36 0.76
N SER A 40 -15.78 -11.18 0.48
CA SER A 40 -14.45 -11.03 -0.11
C SER A 40 -13.34 -11.68 0.74
N GLU A 41 -13.52 -11.67 2.07
CA GLU A 41 -12.60 -12.30 3.02
C GLU A 41 -12.63 -13.83 2.90
N ASP A 42 -13.81 -14.42 2.71
CA ASP A 42 -13.96 -15.87 2.50
C ASP A 42 -13.35 -16.29 1.16
N PHE A 43 -13.50 -15.46 0.12
CA PHE A 43 -12.82 -15.66 -1.15
C PHE A 43 -11.29 -15.64 -0.99
N ALA A 44 -10.76 -14.68 -0.25
CA ALA A 44 -9.33 -14.55 0.01
C ALA A 44 -8.77 -15.74 0.80
N LYS A 45 -9.52 -16.29 1.76
CA LYS A 45 -9.16 -17.53 2.47
C LYS A 45 -9.03 -18.73 1.54
N SER A 46 -9.88 -18.79 0.52
CA SER A 46 -9.83 -19.86 -0.49
C SER A 46 -8.67 -19.72 -1.49
N HIS A 47 -8.10 -18.51 -1.61
CA HIS A 47 -7.02 -18.19 -2.56
C HIS A 47 -5.87 -17.42 -1.88
N PRO A 48 -5.24 -17.94 -0.81
CA PRO A 48 -4.34 -17.16 0.06
C PRO A 48 -3.05 -16.70 -0.63
N GLY A 49 -2.56 -17.43 -1.61
CA GLY A 49 -1.31 -17.12 -2.33
C GLY A 49 -1.48 -16.23 -3.56
N GLY A 50 -2.71 -16.00 -4.00
CA GLY A 50 -2.99 -15.25 -5.21
C GLY A 50 -2.88 -13.73 -5.02
N LYS A 51 -2.53 -13.00 -6.09
CA LYS A 51 -2.51 -11.53 -6.11
C LYS A 51 -3.83 -10.92 -5.64
N LEU A 52 -4.97 -11.52 -6.03
CA LEU A 52 -6.29 -11.08 -5.63
C LEU A 52 -6.55 -11.31 -4.13
N GLY A 53 -6.11 -12.44 -3.57
CA GLY A 53 -6.21 -12.71 -2.14
C GLY A 53 -5.43 -11.68 -1.31
N LYS A 54 -4.16 -11.41 -1.70
CA LYS A 54 -3.34 -10.38 -1.05
C LYS A 54 -4.00 -8.99 -1.08
N LYS A 55 -4.60 -8.60 -2.20
CA LYS A 55 -5.32 -7.32 -2.31
C LYS A 55 -6.46 -7.16 -1.31
N LEU A 56 -7.12 -8.24 -0.97
CA LEU A 56 -8.31 -8.26 -0.13
C LEU A 56 -7.99 -8.42 1.37
N THR A 57 -6.80 -8.90 1.72
CA THR A 57 -6.47 -9.24 3.11
C THR A 57 -5.27 -8.51 3.68
N LEU A 58 -4.25 -8.18 2.84
CA LEU A 58 -2.99 -7.64 3.34
C LEU A 58 -3.18 -6.22 3.87
N ARG A 59 -2.84 -6.02 5.15
CA ARG A 59 -2.97 -4.74 5.85
C ARG A 59 -1.65 -3.99 5.86
N THR A 60 -1.72 -2.70 6.04
CA THR A 60 -0.56 -1.80 6.12
C THR A 60 0.47 -2.27 7.16
N LYS A 61 0.02 -2.73 8.32
CA LYS A 61 0.89 -3.27 9.41
C LYS A 61 1.72 -4.48 8.99
N ASP A 62 1.23 -5.27 8.02
CA ASP A 62 1.90 -6.50 7.58
C ASP A 62 3.12 -6.21 6.69
N LEU A 63 3.16 -5.03 6.04
CA LEU A 63 4.25 -4.61 5.15
C LEU A 63 5.06 -3.42 5.66
N MET A 64 4.54 -2.65 6.61
CA MET A 64 5.23 -1.44 7.08
C MET A 64 6.62 -1.77 7.64
N VAL A 65 7.54 -0.85 7.46
CA VAL A 65 8.78 -0.82 8.23
C VAL A 65 8.47 -0.24 9.62
N PRO A 66 8.60 -1.04 10.69
CA PRO A 66 8.33 -0.57 12.04
C PRO A 66 9.24 0.60 12.43
N ILE A 67 8.76 1.51 13.28
CA ILE A 67 9.50 2.71 13.69
C ILE A 67 10.91 2.39 14.26
N LYS A 68 11.09 1.22 14.87
CA LYS A 68 12.39 0.77 15.39
C LYS A 68 13.42 0.50 14.28
N LYS A 69 12.96 0.22 13.06
CA LYS A 69 13.80 -0.04 11.87
C LYS A 69 13.78 1.12 10.89
N ALA A 70 12.90 2.10 11.07
CA ALA A 70 12.82 3.29 10.26
C ALA A 70 13.96 4.26 10.57
N ALA A 71 14.33 5.08 9.60
CA ALA A 71 15.23 6.20 9.81
C ALA A 71 14.55 7.24 10.73
N VAL A 72 15.09 7.47 11.91
CA VAL A 72 14.54 8.38 12.91
C VAL A 72 15.63 9.30 13.44
N VAL A 73 15.48 10.59 13.21
CA VAL A 73 16.44 11.64 13.60
C VAL A 73 15.80 12.67 14.53
N LYS A 74 16.60 13.41 15.30
CA LYS A 74 16.11 14.48 16.16
C LYS A 74 15.93 15.77 15.37
N ASP A 75 14.99 16.60 15.77
CA ASP A 75 14.74 17.91 15.19
C ASP A 75 15.90 18.90 15.37
N THR A 76 16.80 18.61 16.32
CA THR A 76 18.02 19.39 16.59
C THR A 76 19.21 18.99 15.73
N GLU A 77 19.14 17.83 15.08
CA GLU A 77 20.19 17.33 14.17
C GLU A 77 20.19 18.09 12.83
N THR A 78 21.25 17.95 12.07
CA THR A 78 21.44 18.65 10.78
C THR A 78 20.93 17.80 9.60
N ILE A 79 20.82 18.43 8.41
CA ILE A 79 20.51 17.69 7.18
C ILE A 79 21.62 16.65 6.89
N LYS A 80 22.88 16.95 7.21
CA LYS A 80 23.99 16.03 7.03
C LYS A 80 23.82 14.75 7.86
N ASP A 81 23.46 14.90 9.14
CA ASP A 81 23.22 13.76 10.05
C ASP A 81 22.09 12.88 9.52
N LEU A 82 21.01 13.51 9.03
CA LEU A 82 19.88 12.81 8.41
C LEU A 82 20.29 12.00 7.19
N ILE A 83 21.15 12.53 6.31
CA ILE A 83 21.61 11.84 5.10
C ILE A 83 22.29 10.50 5.46
N PHE A 84 23.12 10.47 6.50
CA PHE A 84 23.75 9.24 6.94
C PHE A 84 22.71 8.19 7.37
N GLU A 85 21.75 8.58 8.20
CA GLU A 85 20.70 7.68 8.70
C GLU A 85 19.81 7.13 7.56
N VAL A 86 19.37 8.01 6.64
CA VAL A 86 18.54 7.61 5.49
C VAL A 86 19.30 6.70 4.55
N SER A 87 20.58 6.96 4.31
CA SER A 87 21.44 6.14 3.43
C SER A 87 21.64 4.74 4.00
N GLU A 88 21.86 4.62 5.31
CA GLU A 88 22.00 3.34 6.00
C GLU A 88 20.70 2.52 5.91
N LYS A 89 19.55 3.15 6.14
CA LYS A 89 18.24 2.48 6.15
C LYS A 89 17.65 2.28 4.75
N LYS A 90 18.15 2.96 3.71
CA LYS A 90 17.70 2.86 2.29
C LYS A 90 16.20 3.14 2.08
N GLN A 91 15.62 4.06 2.87
CA GLN A 91 14.17 4.30 2.88
C GLN A 91 13.74 5.57 2.13
N GLY A 92 14.69 6.43 1.74
CA GLY A 92 14.43 7.69 1.03
C GLY A 92 13.64 8.73 1.84
N ILE A 93 13.39 8.47 3.13
CA ILE A 93 12.68 9.34 4.07
C ILE A 93 13.16 9.09 5.49
N ALA A 94 13.17 10.14 6.32
CA ALA A 94 13.34 10.02 7.76
C ALA A 94 12.15 10.61 8.51
N LEU A 95 11.83 10.00 9.63
CA LEU A 95 10.94 10.54 10.65
C LEU A 95 11.73 11.49 11.54
N VAL A 96 11.24 12.71 11.76
CA VAL A 96 11.89 13.69 12.62
C VAL A 96 11.16 13.75 13.96
N LYS A 97 11.87 13.46 15.05
CA LYS A 97 11.31 13.45 16.41
C LYS A 97 11.75 14.66 17.24
N LYS A 98 10.85 15.11 18.10
CA LYS A 98 11.13 16.04 19.19
C LYS A 98 10.70 15.39 20.52
N GLY A 99 11.66 15.03 21.34
CA GLY A 99 11.39 14.15 22.49
C GLY A 99 10.87 12.78 22.01
N ALA A 100 9.70 12.38 22.48
CA ALA A 100 9.03 11.13 22.11
C ALA A 100 8.09 11.27 20.90
N ALA A 101 7.77 12.49 20.47
CA ALA A 101 6.79 12.74 19.40
C ALA A 101 7.47 12.86 18.03
N ILE A 102 6.86 12.26 16.99
CA ILE A 102 7.21 12.53 15.59
C ILE A 102 6.56 13.87 15.21
N VAL A 103 7.38 14.85 14.87
CA VAL A 103 6.94 16.23 14.56
C VAL A 103 6.97 16.55 13.06
N GLY A 104 7.54 15.67 12.28
CA GLY A 104 7.59 15.83 10.82
C GLY A 104 8.37 14.72 10.14
N VAL A 105 8.52 14.87 8.84
CA VAL A 105 9.33 14.01 7.99
C VAL A 105 10.29 14.85 7.14
N PHE A 106 11.34 14.21 6.65
CA PHE A 106 12.24 14.78 5.66
C PHE A 106 12.57 13.72 4.61
N SER A 107 12.30 14.00 3.37
CA SER A 107 12.46 13.08 2.24
C SER A 107 13.58 13.50 1.30
N ASP A 108 13.97 12.61 0.38
CA ASP A 108 14.90 12.92 -0.71
C ASP A 108 14.45 14.14 -1.55
N GLY A 109 13.14 14.29 -1.71
CA GLY A 109 12.56 15.46 -2.36
C GLY A 109 12.81 16.76 -1.58
N ASP A 110 12.75 16.69 -0.23
CA ASP A 110 13.08 17.83 0.63
C ASP A 110 14.57 18.15 0.53
N LEU A 111 15.44 17.13 0.53
CA LEU A 111 16.87 17.30 0.37
C LEU A 111 17.21 18.03 -0.95
N ARG A 112 16.66 17.58 -2.07
CA ARG A 112 16.88 18.22 -3.38
C ARG A 112 16.46 19.69 -3.36
N ARG A 113 15.31 20.02 -2.72
CA ARG A 113 14.87 21.42 -2.57
C ARG A 113 15.81 22.27 -1.73
N GLN A 114 16.44 21.71 -0.70
CA GLN A 114 17.43 22.44 0.11
C GLN A 114 18.73 22.65 -0.67
N LEU A 115 19.20 21.65 -1.41
CA LEU A 115 20.40 21.77 -2.26
C LEU A 115 20.22 22.83 -3.37
N GLN A 116 19.02 22.90 -3.98
CA GLN A 116 18.71 23.96 -4.97
C GLN A 116 18.78 25.38 -4.37
N LYS A 117 18.58 25.53 -3.06
CA LYS A 117 18.72 26.79 -2.34
C LYS A 117 20.14 27.08 -1.86
N ASN A 118 21.12 26.26 -2.24
CA ASN A 118 22.52 26.36 -1.82
C ASN A 118 22.72 26.40 -0.29
N VAL A 119 21.86 25.70 0.48
CA VAL A 119 21.98 25.66 1.94
C VAL A 119 23.18 24.83 2.37
N GLN A 120 23.87 25.27 3.43
CA GLN A 120 24.94 24.51 4.07
C GLN A 120 24.32 23.39 4.91
N ILE A 121 24.27 22.16 4.36
CA ILE A 121 23.59 21.00 4.92
C ILE A 121 24.13 20.58 6.32
N ASP A 122 25.35 20.92 6.62
CA ASP A 122 26.04 20.68 7.89
C ASP A 122 25.63 21.69 9.00
N LYS A 123 25.02 22.81 8.64
CA LYS A 123 24.62 23.87 9.58
C LYS A 123 23.12 23.98 9.77
N VAL A 124 22.32 23.52 8.80
CA VAL A 124 20.87 23.67 8.85
C VAL A 124 20.25 22.58 9.71
N LYS A 125 19.58 22.98 10.79
CA LYS A 125 18.82 22.09 11.69
C LYS A 125 17.51 21.64 11.03
N LEU A 126 17.15 20.38 11.26
CA LEU A 126 15.95 19.76 10.70
C LEU A 126 14.68 20.47 11.16
N SER A 127 14.63 21.02 12.37
CA SER A 127 13.50 21.80 12.90
C SER A 127 13.03 22.94 11.98
N SER A 128 13.94 23.50 11.16
CA SER A 128 13.65 24.63 10.27
C SER A 128 13.16 24.20 8.88
N VAL A 129 13.40 22.96 8.47
CA VAL A 129 13.19 22.51 7.08
C VAL A 129 12.30 21.27 6.94
N LEU A 130 11.92 20.62 8.06
CA LEU A 130 11.08 19.43 8.05
C LEU A 130 9.67 19.70 7.51
N THR A 131 9.09 18.68 6.85
CA THR A 131 7.69 18.71 6.43
C THR A 131 6.78 18.28 7.59
N LYS A 132 6.04 19.25 8.15
CA LYS A 132 5.13 19.04 9.30
C LYS A 132 3.82 18.37 8.91
N LYS A 133 3.30 18.62 7.71
CA LYS A 133 2.03 18.06 7.19
C LYS A 133 2.31 16.84 6.32
N PHE A 134 2.78 15.77 6.91
CA PHE A 134 3.02 14.51 6.22
C PHE A 134 1.73 13.71 6.03
N LYS A 135 1.74 12.77 5.09
CA LYS A 135 0.58 11.93 4.78
C LYS A 135 0.63 10.66 5.61
N THR A 136 -0.51 10.31 6.20
CA THR A 136 -0.63 9.15 7.09
C THR A 136 -1.61 8.12 6.57
N ILE A 137 -1.48 6.91 7.09
CA ILE A 137 -2.42 5.80 6.90
C ILE A 137 -2.53 5.02 8.20
N ASN A 138 -3.72 4.47 8.48
CA ASN A 138 -3.91 3.60 9.63
C ASN A 138 -3.28 2.22 9.38
N SER A 139 -2.67 1.63 10.40
CA SER A 139 -2.02 0.32 10.35
C SER A 139 -2.97 -0.80 9.91
N GLU A 140 -4.26 -0.69 10.21
CA GLU A 140 -5.29 -1.68 9.86
C GLU A 140 -5.89 -1.47 8.47
N GLU A 141 -5.59 -0.38 7.75
CA GLU A 141 -6.07 -0.19 6.38
C GLU A 141 -5.39 -1.17 5.42
N LEU A 142 -6.13 -1.58 4.38
CA LEU A 142 -5.59 -2.46 3.33
C LEU A 142 -4.45 -1.77 2.56
N VAL A 143 -3.45 -2.56 2.17
CA VAL A 143 -2.29 -2.08 1.41
C VAL A 143 -2.69 -1.46 0.07
N VAL A 144 -3.74 -1.95 -0.59
CA VAL A 144 -4.26 -1.33 -1.82
C VAL A 144 -4.72 0.10 -1.60
N LYS A 145 -5.34 0.40 -0.46
CA LYS A 145 -5.71 1.78 -0.10
C LYS A 145 -4.49 2.66 0.16
N ALA A 146 -3.41 2.08 0.71
CA ALA A 146 -2.14 2.79 0.84
C ALA A 146 -1.59 3.21 -0.53
N ALA A 147 -1.57 2.29 -1.49
CA ALA A 147 -1.12 2.56 -2.86
C ALA A 147 -1.98 3.64 -3.55
N GLU A 148 -3.30 3.59 -3.39
CA GLU A 148 -4.23 4.62 -3.91
C GLU A 148 -3.95 6.00 -3.28
N LYS A 149 -3.75 6.07 -1.97
CA LYS A 149 -3.37 7.29 -1.27
C LYS A 149 -2.03 7.83 -1.76
N MET A 150 -1.02 6.98 -1.91
CA MET A 150 0.29 7.39 -2.45
C MET A 150 0.16 7.99 -3.84
N LYS A 151 -0.62 7.36 -4.72
CA LYS A 151 -0.91 7.85 -6.08
C LYS A 151 -1.63 9.20 -6.05
N SER A 152 -2.68 9.33 -5.25
CA SER A 152 -3.51 10.55 -5.17
C SER A 152 -2.73 11.75 -4.63
N PHE A 153 -1.88 11.53 -3.62
CA PHE A 153 -1.05 12.57 -3.00
C PHE A 153 0.29 12.78 -3.72
N LYS A 154 0.60 11.95 -4.75
CA LYS A 154 1.90 11.97 -5.47
C LYS A 154 3.09 11.82 -4.51
N VAL A 155 2.98 10.90 -3.55
CA VAL A 155 4.04 10.56 -2.60
C VAL A 155 4.39 9.08 -2.71
N TYR A 156 5.64 8.72 -2.38
CA TYR A 156 6.12 7.33 -2.42
C TYR A 156 6.17 6.66 -1.05
N THR A 157 5.86 7.42 0.00
CA THR A 157 5.87 6.92 1.38
C THR A 157 4.72 7.52 2.17
N LEU A 158 4.08 6.70 3.00
CA LEU A 158 3.10 7.11 4.01
C LEU A 158 3.65 6.81 5.40
N VAL A 159 3.38 7.68 6.34
CA VAL A 159 3.63 7.43 7.75
C VAL A 159 2.48 6.57 8.28
N VAL A 160 2.80 5.48 8.96
CA VAL A 160 1.79 4.55 9.49
C VAL A 160 1.48 4.93 10.93
N GLU A 161 0.19 5.08 11.20
CA GLU A 161 -0.33 5.43 12.51
C GLU A 161 -1.22 4.31 13.08
N GLU A 162 -1.13 4.11 14.37
CA GLU A 162 -2.02 3.30 15.17
C GLU A 162 -2.41 4.08 16.43
N ASN A 163 -3.71 4.21 16.70
CA ASN A 163 -4.21 4.99 17.85
C ASN A 163 -3.59 6.40 17.94
N LYS A 164 -3.46 7.10 16.79
CA LYS A 164 -2.84 8.44 16.66
C LYS A 164 -1.34 8.49 17.02
N LYS A 165 -0.68 7.34 17.14
CA LYS A 165 0.77 7.26 17.34
C LYS A 165 1.43 6.74 16.07
N VAL A 166 2.56 7.33 15.69
CA VAL A 166 3.36 6.83 14.56
C VAL A 166 4.01 5.52 14.98
N VAL A 167 3.73 4.45 14.21
CA VAL A 167 4.25 3.09 14.45
C VAL A 167 5.24 2.64 13.38
N GLY A 168 5.30 3.32 12.25
CA GLY A 168 6.21 2.98 11.16
C GLY A 168 6.03 3.83 9.92
N ILE A 169 6.58 3.35 8.82
CA ILE A 169 6.42 3.89 7.47
C ILE A 169 6.09 2.76 6.51
N LEU A 170 5.39 3.08 5.44
CA LEU A 170 5.15 2.17 4.31
C LEU A 170 5.58 2.86 3.02
N THR A 171 6.44 2.22 2.25
CA THR A 171 6.91 2.74 0.97
C THR A 171 6.20 2.06 -0.20
N MET A 172 6.19 2.71 -1.37
CA MET A 172 5.70 2.10 -2.60
C MET A 172 6.55 0.88 -3.00
N HIS A 173 7.85 0.88 -2.64
CA HIS A 173 8.75 -0.25 -2.89
C HIS A 173 8.28 -1.51 -2.14
N ASP A 174 7.95 -1.39 -0.85
CA ASP A 174 7.43 -2.51 -0.04
C ASP A 174 6.16 -3.11 -0.66
N ILE A 175 5.28 -2.24 -1.20
CA ILE A 175 4.02 -2.67 -1.84
C ILE A 175 4.30 -3.44 -3.14
N LEU A 176 5.24 -2.96 -3.96
CA LEU A 176 5.63 -3.61 -5.21
C LEU A 176 6.32 -4.96 -4.95
N GLU A 177 7.24 -5.01 -3.98
CA GLU A 177 7.94 -6.25 -3.60
C GLU A 177 6.98 -7.32 -3.09
N ALA A 178 5.94 -6.91 -2.35
CA ALA A 178 4.88 -7.82 -1.90
C ALA A 178 3.96 -8.31 -3.04
N ASN A 179 4.11 -7.77 -4.26
CA ASN A 179 3.32 -8.15 -5.45
C ASN A 179 1.81 -8.05 -5.22
N VAL A 180 1.37 -6.93 -4.62
CA VAL A 180 -0.05 -6.65 -4.32
C VAL A 180 -0.71 -5.90 -5.47
N ILE A 181 0.05 -5.05 -6.18
CA ILE A 181 -0.45 -4.21 -7.29
C ILE A 181 0.30 -4.49 -8.57
#